data_38ceb00419befb571657690c4c83a6e7
#
_entry.id   38ceb00419befb571657690c4c83a6e7
#
_cell.length_a   1.000
_cell.length_b   1.000
_cell.length_c   1.000
_cell.angle_alpha   90.00
_cell.angle_beta   90.00
_cell.angle_gamma   90.00
#
_symmetry.space_group_name_H-M   'P 1'
#
loop_
_entity.id
_entity.type
_entity.pdbx_description
1 polymer ?
#
loop_
_entity_poly.entity_id
_entity_poly.type
_entity_poly.pdbx_seq_one_letter_code
_entity_poly.pdbx_strand_id
1 'polypeptide(L)'
;MNRCFFSDGDPEAKMRLTEVELVRAFMEENFSKKVPEKKAKLKMFLDIHAHSGQRDIFIYAPHSNDNDSMIKIRNFPKLLDNISPYFSFDGCKFGNEKYKKNCARLGMFRDFDLHHSYTIESSCWGYTERGTDATI
;
A
#
# COMPACT_ATOMS: atom_id res chain seq x y z
N MET A 1 -5.52 -7.37 10.91
CA MET A 1 -6.29 -6.22 10.37
C MET A 1 -6.07 -6.03 8.86
N ASN A 2 -4.87 -5.75 8.39
CA ASN A 2 -4.59 -5.45 6.96
C ASN A 2 -5.09 -6.50 5.94
N ARG A 3 -5.09 -7.80 6.27
CA ARG A 3 -5.52 -8.88 5.36
C ARG A 3 -7.03 -9.08 5.27
N CYS A 4 -7.81 -8.39 6.07
CA CYS A 4 -9.27 -8.52 6.15
C CYS A 4 -10.00 -7.29 5.61
N PHE A 5 -9.28 -6.36 4.96
CA PHE A 5 -9.82 -5.06 4.57
C PHE A 5 -10.89 -5.16 3.49
N PHE A 6 -10.72 -6.08 2.53
CA PHE A 6 -11.66 -6.31 1.45
C PHE A 6 -11.90 -7.80 1.27
N SER A 7 -13.00 -8.31 1.81
CA SER A 7 -13.39 -9.71 1.64
C SER A 7 -14.61 -9.80 0.74
N ASP A 8 -14.40 -10.11 -0.53
CA ASP A 8 -15.50 -10.47 -1.41
C ASP A 8 -15.81 -11.97 -1.23
N GLY A 9 -16.92 -12.26 -0.53
CA GLY A 9 -17.56 -13.57 -0.56
C GLY A 9 -16.90 -14.72 0.19
N ASP A 10 -15.91 -14.46 1.05
CA ASP A 10 -15.31 -15.49 1.89
C ASP A 10 -16.12 -15.66 3.20
N PRO A 11 -16.79 -16.83 3.42
CA PRO A 11 -17.58 -17.06 4.63
C PRO A 11 -16.75 -17.05 5.93
N GLU A 12 -15.43 -17.34 5.85
CA GLU A 12 -14.52 -17.28 7.00
C GLU A 12 -14.08 -15.85 7.33
N ALA A 13 -14.23 -14.92 6.38
CA ALA A 13 -14.02 -13.48 6.61
C ALA A 13 -15.13 -12.82 7.46
N LYS A 14 -16.05 -13.60 8.01
CA LYS A 14 -17.17 -13.12 8.84
C LYS A 14 -16.77 -12.48 10.17
N MET A 15 -15.52 -12.60 10.59
CA MET A 15 -14.99 -11.84 11.72
C MET A 15 -14.35 -10.55 11.21
N ARG A 16 -15.15 -9.72 10.57
CA ARG A 16 -14.72 -8.36 10.24
C ARG A 16 -14.56 -7.60 11.54
N LEU A 17 -13.38 -7.02 11.72
CA LEU A 17 -13.17 -6.08 12.80
C LEU A 17 -14.06 -4.86 12.53
N THR A 18 -14.84 -4.43 13.51
CA THR A 18 -15.74 -3.27 13.41
C THR A 18 -15.02 -2.03 12.86
N GLU A 19 -13.73 -1.86 13.24
CA GLU A 19 -12.88 -0.76 12.79
C GLU A 19 -12.64 -0.80 11.28
N VAL A 20 -12.44 -1.98 10.71
CA VAL A 20 -12.24 -2.15 9.26
C VAL A 20 -13.54 -1.83 8.51
N GLU A 21 -14.69 -2.23 9.04
CA GLU A 21 -16.00 -1.90 8.46
C GLU A 21 -16.28 -0.41 8.49
N LEU A 22 -15.96 0.26 9.60
CA LEU A 22 -16.11 1.71 9.73
C LEU A 22 -15.22 2.46 8.75
N VAL A 23 -13.95 2.07 8.60
CA VAL A 23 -13.03 2.67 7.63
C VAL A 23 -13.54 2.45 6.21
N ARG A 24 -14.01 1.25 5.88
CA ARG A 24 -14.60 0.97 4.55
C ARG A 24 -15.82 1.83 4.27
N ALA A 25 -16.78 1.88 5.21
CA ALA A 25 -17.97 2.71 5.07
C ALA A 25 -17.60 4.18 4.83
N PHE A 26 -16.68 4.72 5.63
CA PHE A 26 -16.15 6.06 5.45
C PHE A 26 -15.53 6.27 4.05
N MET A 27 -14.74 5.31 3.57
CA MET A 27 -14.11 5.39 2.25
C MET A 27 -15.16 5.33 1.13
N GLU A 28 -16.13 4.42 1.23
CA GLU A 28 -17.20 4.30 0.25
C GLU A 28 -18.08 5.54 0.20
N GLU A 29 -18.42 6.09 1.36
CA GLU A 29 -19.22 7.30 1.46
C GLU A 29 -18.51 8.52 0.88
N ASN A 30 -17.22 8.70 1.15
CA ASN A 30 -16.50 9.92 0.83
C ASN A 30 -15.71 9.88 -0.48
N PHE A 31 -15.34 8.70 -0.98
CA PHE A 31 -14.41 8.57 -2.12
C PHE A 31 -14.89 7.62 -3.23
N SER A 32 -16.06 6.98 -3.08
CA SER A 32 -16.57 6.07 -4.11
C SER A 32 -16.85 6.79 -5.44
N LYS A 33 -16.51 6.15 -6.55
CA LYS A 33 -16.80 6.63 -7.91
C LYS A 33 -18.30 6.72 -8.22
N LYS A 34 -19.16 6.08 -7.41
CA LYS A 34 -20.61 6.01 -7.65
C LYS A 34 -21.36 7.34 -7.46
N VAL A 35 -20.72 8.36 -6.87
CA VAL A 35 -21.33 9.68 -6.65
C VAL A 35 -20.33 10.78 -7.04
N PRO A 36 -20.26 11.18 -8.32
CA PRO A 36 -19.20 12.04 -8.84
C PRO A 36 -19.17 13.48 -8.33
N GLU A 37 -20.34 14.04 -7.96
CA GLU A 37 -20.52 15.51 -7.93
C GLU A 37 -20.07 16.22 -6.65
N LYS A 38 -19.76 15.52 -5.56
CA LYS A 38 -19.50 16.16 -4.26
C LYS A 38 -18.28 15.64 -3.48
N LYS A 39 -17.46 14.75 -4.06
CA LYS A 39 -16.47 14.04 -3.25
C LYS A 39 -15.04 14.51 -3.49
N ALA A 40 -14.32 14.67 -2.40
CA ALA A 40 -12.89 14.88 -2.44
C ALA A 40 -12.21 13.70 -3.17
N LYS A 41 -11.24 14.01 -4.04
CA LYS A 41 -10.47 12.95 -4.71
C LYS A 41 -9.41 12.43 -3.75
N LEU A 42 -9.52 11.16 -3.38
CA LEU A 42 -8.45 10.46 -2.69
C LEU A 42 -7.22 10.43 -3.62
N LYS A 43 -6.10 10.95 -3.13
CA LYS A 43 -4.87 11.04 -3.91
C LYS A 43 -3.88 9.93 -3.60
N MET A 44 -3.85 9.51 -2.34
CA MET A 44 -2.90 8.53 -1.86
C MET A 44 -3.47 7.79 -0.64
N PHE A 45 -3.12 6.52 -0.52
CA PHE A 45 -3.36 5.68 0.65
C PHE A 45 -2.03 5.11 1.13
N LEU A 46 -1.73 5.31 2.40
CA LEU A 46 -0.52 4.79 3.05
C LEU A 46 -0.90 3.95 4.26
N ASP A 47 -0.49 2.69 4.26
CA ASP A 47 -0.62 1.74 5.35
C ASP A 47 0.78 1.49 5.92
N ILE A 48 1.07 2.01 7.12
CA ILE A 48 2.42 2.05 7.67
C ILE A 48 2.61 0.89 8.65
N HIS A 49 3.62 0.07 8.40
CA HIS A 49 3.94 -1.13 9.14
C HIS A 49 5.39 -1.15 9.63
N ALA A 50 5.63 -1.98 10.64
CA ALA A 50 6.98 -2.40 11.03
C ALA A 50 7.30 -3.74 10.39
N HIS A 51 8.54 -3.92 9.92
CA HIS A 51 9.03 -5.16 9.27
C HIS A 51 10.22 -5.75 9.99
N SER A 52 10.16 -7.05 10.30
CA SER A 52 11.20 -7.76 11.06
C SER A 52 12.17 -8.58 10.21
N GLY A 53 11.97 -8.69 8.91
CA GLY A 53 12.75 -9.61 8.06
C GLY A 53 13.67 -8.91 7.05
N GLN A 54 13.63 -7.59 6.93
CA GLN A 54 14.42 -6.83 5.96
C GLN A 54 14.84 -5.50 6.59
N ARG A 55 16.01 -5.00 6.22
CA ARG A 55 16.49 -3.66 6.60
C ARG A 55 15.84 -2.58 5.73
N ASP A 56 16.08 -1.34 6.09
CA ASP A 56 15.66 -0.12 5.40
C ASP A 56 14.13 0.14 5.48
N ILE A 57 13.73 1.24 4.89
CA ILE A 57 12.32 1.54 4.59
C ILE A 57 12.07 1.15 3.14
N PHE A 58 11.00 0.41 2.90
CA PHE A 58 10.61 0.00 1.55
C PHE A 58 9.10 -0.10 1.42
N ILE A 59 8.60 -0.35 0.22
CA ILE A 59 7.17 -0.33 -0.09
C ILE A 59 6.74 -1.64 -0.73
N TYR A 60 5.58 -2.14 -0.28
CA TYR A 60 4.76 -3.04 -1.08
C TYR A 60 3.71 -2.22 -1.83
N ALA A 61 3.65 -2.39 -3.14
CA ALA A 61 2.75 -1.68 -4.04
C ALA A 61 1.91 -2.65 -4.89
N PRO A 62 0.76 -2.23 -5.44
CA PRO A 62 0.03 -3.01 -6.41
C PRO A 62 0.82 -3.21 -7.70
N HIS A 63 0.36 -4.14 -8.54
CA HIS A 63 0.84 -4.36 -9.90
C HIS A 63 -0.29 -4.13 -10.90
N SER A 64 0.05 -3.56 -12.04
CA SER A 64 -0.82 -3.45 -13.20
C SER A 64 -0.10 -3.97 -14.44
N ASN A 65 -0.84 -4.58 -15.37
CA ASN A 65 -0.32 -4.95 -16.68
C ASN A 65 -0.24 -3.76 -17.64
N ASP A 66 -0.88 -2.64 -17.27
CA ASP A 66 -0.83 -1.39 -18.01
C ASP A 66 0.41 -0.59 -17.63
N ASN A 67 1.22 -0.19 -18.64
CA ASN A 67 2.48 0.51 -18.44
C ASN A 67 2.29 1.89 -17.78
N ASP A 68 1.28 2.66 -18.18
CA ASP A 68 1.03 3.99 -17.62
C ASP A 68 0.65 3.90 -16.13
N SER A 69 -0.14 2.91 -15.78
CA SER A 69 -0.48 2.60 -14.38
C SER A 69 0.76 2.21 -13.59
N MET A 70 1.65 1.37 -14.16
CA MET A 70 2.89 0.98 -13.48
C MET A 70 3.86 2.14 -13.29
N ILE A 71 3.94 3.06 -14.23
CA ILE A 71 4.71 4.31 -14.06
C ILE A 71 4.17 5.10 -12.87
N LYS A 72 2.86 5.33 -12.80
CA LYS A 72 2.21 6.03 -11.67
C LYS A 72 2.50 5.35 -10.34
N ILE A 73 2.36 4.02 -10.28
CA ILE A 73 2.59 3.23 -9.07
C ILE A 73 4.06 3.35 -8.60
N ARG A 74 5.02 3.38 -9.52
CA ARG A 74 6.46 3.42 -9.20
C ARG A 74 7.00 4.82 -8.92
N ASN A 75 6.31 5.88 -9.33
CA ASN A 75 6.79 7.25 -9.19
C ASN A 75 7.05 7.63 -7.73
N PHE A 76 6.10 7.40 -6.83
CA PHE A 76 6.26 7.77 -5.42
C PHE A 76 7.41 7.01 -4.73
N PRO A 77 7.51 5.66 -4.83
CA PRO A 77 8.68 4.95 -4.31
C PRO A 77 10.01 5.45 -4.90
N LYS A 78 10.06 5.77 -6.20
CA LYS A 78 11.28 6.28 -6.82
C LYS A 78 11.66 7.68 -6.34
N LEU A 79 10.68 8.55 -6.08
CA LEU A 79 10.93 9.85 -5.48
C LEU A 79 11.47 9.71 -4.05
N LEU A 80 10.90 8.81 -3.24
CA LEU A 80 11.41 8.54 -1.90
C LEU A 80 12.85 8.05 -1.92
N ASP A 81 13.18 7.17 -2.87
CA ASP A 81 14.53 6.65 -3.07
C ASP A 81 15.55 7.76 -3.39
N ASN A 82 15.13 8.79 -4.13
CA ASN A 82 16.00 9.90 -4.48
C ASN A 82 16.22 10.90 -3.34
N ILE A 83 15.29 11.01 -2.39
CA ILE A 83 15.33 12.04 -1.34
C ILE A 83 15.69 11.49 0.04
N SER A 84 15.57 10.18 0.26
CA SER A 84 15.81 9.55 1.57
C SER A 84 16.94 8.53 1.49
N PRO A 85 18.02 8.69 2.25
CA PRO A 85 19.08 7.69 2.34
C PRO A 85 18.64 6.39 3.02
N TYR A 86 17.51 6.43 3.74
CA TYR A 86 16.97 5.30 4.50
C TYR A 86 15.95 4.47 3.73
N PHE A 87 15.57 4.92 2.53
CA PHE A 87 14.59 4.24 1.69
C PHE A 87 15.30 3.41 0.62
N SER A 88 14.85 2.17 0.40
CA SER A 88 15.38 1.26 -0.61
C SER A 88 14.33 0.98 -1.68
N PHE A 89 14.51 1.51 -2.88
CA PHE A 89 13.67 1.17 -4.02
C PHE A 89 13.84 -0.29 -4.44
N ASP A 90 15.04 -0.83 -4.35
CA ASP A 90 15.34 -2.23 -4.68
C ASP A 90 14.70 -3.21 -3.69
N GLY A 91 14.45 -2.76 -2.45
CA GLY A 91 13.67 -3.49 -1.46
C GLY A 91 12.17 -3.51 -1.73
N CYS A 92 11.67 -2.63 -2.59
CA CYS A 92 10.24 -2.53 -2.91
C CYS A 92 9.74 -3.74 -3.71
N LYS A 93 8.49 -4.12 -3.47
CA LYS A 93 7.82 -5.21 -4.20
C LYS A 93 6.53 -4.72 -4.82
N PHE A 94 6.42 -4.95 -6.12
CA PHE A 94 5.27 -4.58 -6.94
C PHE A 94 4.53 -5.85 -7.36
N GLY A 95 3.47 -6.21 -6.62
CA GLY A 95 2.80 -7.48 -6.84
C GLY A 95 1.38 -7.55 -6.27
N ASN A 96 0.61 -8.47 -6.84
CA ASN A 96 -0.77 -8.77 -6.46
C ASN A 96 -0.87 -10.24 -6.01
N GLU A 97 -0.10 -10.61 -4.97
CA GLU A 97 -0.08 -11.99 -4.50
C GLU A 97 -1.48 -12.44 -4.07
N LYS A 98 -1.89 -13.63 -4.53
CA LYS A 98 -3.25 -14.18 -4.31
C LYS A 98 -3.66 -14.22 -2.84
N TYR A 99 -2.72 -14.56 -1.94
CA TYR A 99 -2.99 -14.62 -0.50
C TYR A 99 -3.07 -13.25 0.20
N LYS A 100 -2.73 -12.16 -0.52
CA LYS A 100 -2.84 -10.78 -0.04
C LYS A 100 -3.95 -9.99 -0.75
N LYS A 101 -4.78 -10.63 -1.59
CA LYS A 101 -5.82 -9.95 -2.39
C LYS A 101 -6.75 -9.04 -1.58
N ASN A 102 -6.94 -9.36 -0.29
CA ASN A 102 -7.81 -8.63 0.63
C ASN A 102 -7.07 -7.61 1.50
N CYS A 103 -5.79 -7.33 1.27
CA CYS A 103 -5.10 -6.28 2.01
C CYS A 103 -5.54 -4.89 1.54
N ALA A 104 -5.40 -3.91 2.45
CA ALA A 104 -5.90 -2.55 2.22
C ALA A 104 -5.38 -1.92 0.92
N ARG A 105 -4.06 -1.98 0.66
CA ARG A 105 -3.48 -1.37 -0.55
C ARG A 105 -4.05 -1.93 -1.85
N LEU A 106 -4.28 -3.26 -1.93
CA LEU A 106 -4.82 -3.88 -3.14
C LEU A 106 -6.31 -3.58 -3.32
N GLY A 107 -7.06 -3.51 -2.22
CA GLY A 107 -8.45 -3.09 -2.25
C GLY A 107 -8.60 -1.64 -2.70
N MET A 108 -7.79 -0.71 -2.16
CA MET A 108 -7.80 0.69 -2.59
C MET A 108 -7.45 0.84 -4.07
N PHE A 109 -6.47 0.10 -4.56
CA PHE A 109 -6.13 0.10 -5.98
C PHE A 109 -7.28 -0.41 -6.84
N ARG A 110 -7.88 -1.55 -6.49
CA ARG A 110 -8.94 -2.21 -7.26
C ARG A 110 -10.26 -1.44 -7.23
N ASP A 111 -10.73 -1.08 -6.01
CA ASP A 111 -12.10 -0.62 -5.80
C ASP A 111 -12.22 0.90 -5.97
N PHE A 112 -11.13 1.64 -5.73
CA PHE A 112 -11.09 3.10 -5.87
C PHE A 112 -10.20 3.59 -7.03
N ASP A 113 -9.56 2.67 -7.79
CA ASP A 113 -8.62 3.00 -8.87
C ASP A 113 -7.47 3.91 -8.40
N LEU A 114 -7.02 3.66 -7.19
CA LEU A 114 -6.01 4.47 -6.54
C LEU A 114 -4.61 3.89 -6.79
N HIS A 115 -3.92 4.41 -7.80
CA HIS A 115 -2.57 3.96 -8.16
C HIS A 115 -1.55 4.19 -7.03
N HIS A 116 -1.69 5.29 -6.28
CA HIS A 116 -0.84 5.61 -5.14
C HIS A 116 -1.38 4.95 -3.86
N SER A 117 -1.40 3.63 -3.83
CA SER A 117 -1.85 2.83 -2.70
C SER A 117 -0.73 1.90 -2.24
N TYR A 118 -0.21 2.13 -1.04
CA TYR A 118 1.03 1.52 -0.59
C TYR A 118 0.94 0.97 0.83
N THR A 119 1.67 -0.12 1.09
CA THR A 119 2.10 -0.47 2.44
C THR A 119 3.56 -0.05 2.58
N ILE A 120 3.85 0.86 3.49
CA ILE A 120 5.21 1.27 3.84
C ILE A 120 5.69 0.38 4.98
N GLU A 121 6.81 -0.28 4.78
CA GLU A 121 7.45 -1.13 5.76
C GLU A 121 8.69 -0.42 6.31
N SER A 122 8.74 -0.23 7.63
CA SER A 122 9.90 0.28 8.33
C SER A 122 10.60 -0.84 9.08
N SER A 123 11.90 -1.01 8.83
CA SER A 123 12.67 -2.07 9.47
C SER A 123 12.77 -1.89 10.99
N CYS A 124 12.64 -3.02 11.72
CA CYS A 124 13.00 -3.10 13.13
C CYS A 124 14.52 -3.26 13.35
N TRP A 125 15.31 -3.49 12.27
CA TRP A 125 16.74 -3.82 12.32
C TRP A 125 17.65 -2.69 11.84
N GLY A 126 17.10 -1.47 11.69
CA GLY A 126 17.85 -0.32 11.20
C GLY A 126 17.90 -0.23 9.68
N TYR A 127 18.90 0.47 9.17
CA TYR A 127 19.03 0.81 7.76
C TYR A 127 20.46 0.54 7.26
N THR A 128 20.60 0.53 5.93
CA THR A 128 21.88 0.45 5.24
C THR A 128 22.24 1.82 4.70
N GLU A 129 23.33 2.41 5.16
CA GLU A 129 23.75 3.73 4.69
C GLU A 129 24.25 3.65 3.25
N ARG A 130 23.69 4.48 2.35
CA ARG A 130 24.12 4.50 0.94
C ARG A 130 25.51 5.09 0.83
N GLY A 131 26.40 4.35 0.19
CA GLY A 131 27.79 4.75 -0.06
C GLY A 131 28.78 4.37 1.03
N THR A 132 28.32 3.70 2.07
CA THR A 132 29.19 3.06 3.06
C THR A 132 28.79 1.59 3.20
N ASP A 133 29.75 0.68 3.21
CA ASP A 133 29.50 -0.72 3.58
C ASP A 133 29.21 -0.89 5.10
N ALA A 134 29.05 0.22 5.80
CA ALA A 134 28.78 0.25 7.22
C ALA A 134 27.31 -0.01 7.49
N THR A 135 27.02 -1.20 7.95
CA THR A 135 25.78 -1.59 8.59
C THR A 135 25.76 -1.08 10.02
N ILE A 136 24.88 -0.17 10.35
CA ILE A 136 24.63 0.26 11.74
C ILE A 136 23.51 -0.59 12.33
#